data_0d889f0acf74b28ab9179bd555feee9d
#
_entry.id   0d889f0acf74b28ab9179bd555feee9d
#
_cell.length_a   1.000
_cell.length_b   1.000
_cell.length_c   1.000
_cell.angle_alpha   90.00
_cell.angle_beta   90.00
_cell.angle_gamma   90.00
#
_symmetry.space_group_name_H-M   'P 1'
#
loop_
_entity.id
_entity.type
_entity.pdbx_description
1 polymer ?
#
loop_
_entity_poly.entity_id
_entity_poly.type
_entity_poly.pdbx_seq_one_letter_code
_entity_poly.pdbx_strand_id
1 'polypeptide(L)'
;MEYVDDDDYENHDLLGSLMVAGNELNEDVIISYGDVIFDETILEQILSFSGNAGLAIDYNWEKNYSEKSKEFLGKVSVVTIENDSISNIGYYENIVKNPDSILGEFIGIMKLSALSANQFVAKYNELKKNHDGKFHDSPSIKFGIITDMINELIHNKIQILPIKISGVWCEIDTHQDLENAKKLFLD
;
A
#
# COMPACT_ATOMS: atom_id res chain seq x y z
N MET A 1 4.77 19.74 -12.28
CA MET A 1 4.77 19.01 -11.00
C MET A 1 4.13 19.92 -9.99
N GLU A 2 3.16 19.43 -9.27
CA GLU A 2 2.44 20.16 -8.25
C GLU A 2 2.87 19.63 -6.88
N TYR A 3 2.94 20.49 -5.88
CA TYR A 3 3.29 20.10 -4.50
C TYR A 3 2.13 20.49 -3.60
N VAL A 4 1.82 19.60 -2.65
CA VAL A 4 0.87 19.86 -1.58
C VAL A 4 1.65 19.81 -0.28
N ASP A 5 1.73 20.94 0.41
CA ASP A 5 2.45 21.03 1.67
C ASP A 5 1.59 20.48 2.81
N ASP A 6 2.20 19.65 3.66
CA ASP A 6 1.59 19.08 4.86
C ASP A 6 2.16 19.77 6.10
N ASP A 7 1.57 20.87 6.50
CA ASP A 7 2.01 21.67 7.66
C ASP A 7 1.72 20.99 9.02
N ASP A 8 0.90 19.93 9.05
CA ASP A 8 0.47 19.23 10.27
C ASP A 8 1.03 17.80 10.38
N TYR A 9 2.06 17.47 9.60
CA TYR A 9 2.63 16.12 9.48
C TYR A 9 3.05 15.49 10.82
N GLU A 10 3.44 16.29 11.81
CA GLU A 10 3.79 15.81 13.16
C GLU A 10 2.59 15.29 13.95
N ASN A 11 1.37 15.61 13.53
CA ASN A 11 0.14 15.33 14.26
C ASN A 11 -0.68 14.18 13.66
N HIS A 12 -0.23 13.54 12.61
CA HIS A 12 -0.89 12.39 11.98
C HIS A 12 0.13 11.48 11.30
N ASP A 13 -0.32 10.35 10.77
CA ASP A 13 0.51 9.38 10.06
C ASP A 13 0.20 9.37 8.56
N LEU A 14 0.75 8.43 7.81
CA LEU A 14 0.74 8.32 6.34
C LEU A 14 -0.64 8.54 5.71
N LEU A 15 -1.71 8.03 6.31
CA LEU A 15 -3.06 8.23 5.81
C LEU A 15 -3.48 9.70 5.90
N GLY A 16 -3.11 10.37 6.99
CA GLY A 16 -3.36 11.81 7.17
C GLY A 16 -2.63 12.63 6.11
N SER A 17 -1.34 12.36 5.88
CA SER A 17 -0.53 13.04 4.85
C SER A 17 -1.10 12.84 3.44
N LEU A 18 -1.50 11.62 3.08
CA LEU A 18 -2.18 11.40 1.80
C LEU A 18 -3.45 12.25 1.68
N MET A 19 -4.21 12.38 2.75
CA MET A 19 -5.49 13.08 2.74
C MET A 19 -5.38 14.61 2.77
N VAL A 20 -4.20 15.17 3.02
CA VAL A 20 -3.92 16.59 2.72
C VAL A 20 -4.09 16.87 1.23
N ALA A 21 -3.67 15.93 0.38
CA ALA A 21 -3.91 15.96 -1.07
C ALA A 21 -5.26 15.34 -1.49
N GLY A 22 -6.19 15.14 -0.57
CA GLY A 22 -7.45 14.43 -0.85
C GLY A 22 -8.32 15.04 -1.95
N ASN A 23 -8.21 16.34 -2.21
CA ASN A 23 -8.91 17.01 -3.32
C ASN A 23 -8.38 16.62 -4.71
N GLU A 24 -7.13 16.16 -4.78
CA GLU A 24 -6.49 15.70 -6.02
C GLU A 24 -6.88 14.24 -6.34
N LEU A 25 -7.45 13.52 -5.37
CA LEU A 25 -7.92 12.14 -5.55
C LEU A 25 -9.34 12.09 -6.15
N ASN A 26 -9.54 12.73 -7.31
CA ASN A 26 -10.84 12.86 -7.96
C ASN A 26 -10.90 12.26 -9.38
N GLU A 27 -9.78 11.76 -9.88
CA GLU A 27 -9.60 11.09 -11.17
C GLU A 27 -9.00 9.70 -10.98
N ASP A 28 -8.63 9.02 -12.07
CA ASP A 28 -7.81 7.80 -12.01
C ASP A 28 -6.42 8.17 -11.49
N VAL A 29 -6.02 7.57 -10.38
CA VAL A 29 -4.77 7.93 -9.70
C VAL A 29 -3.89 6.70 -9.43
N ILE A 30 -2.59 6.92 -9.46
CA ILE A 30 -1.60 5.99 -8.90
C ILE A 30 -0.99 6.68 -7.69
N ILE A 31 -1.03 6.00 -6.55
CA ILE A 31 -0.45 6.43 -5.29
C ILE A 31 0.76 5.55 -5.03
N SER A 32 1.91 6.16 -4.75
CA SER A 32 3.15 5.45 -4.43
C SER A 32 3.79 6.03 -3.18
N TYR A 33 4.37 5.17 -2.36
CA TYR A 33 5.30 5.60 -1.33
C TYR A 33 6.51 6.26 -1.98
N GLY A 34 7.12 7.23 -1.29
CA GLY A 34 8.20 8.04 -1.85
C GLY A 34 9.58 7.40 -1.82
N ASP A 35 9.72 6.30 -1.11
CA ASP A 35 10.94 5.51 -0.88
C ASP A 35 11.03 4.25 -1.75
N VAL A 36 10.02 3.99 -2.58
CA VAL A 36 9.98 2.85 -3.51
C VAL A 36 10.52 3.25 -4.88
N ILE A 37 11.52 2.50 -5.35
CA ILE A 37 12.04 2.58 -6.73
C ILE A 37 11.65 1.29 -7.46
N PHE A 38 11.22 1.42 -8.71
CA PHE A 38 10.79 0.32 -9.55
C PHE A 38 11.09 0.58 -11.03
N ASP A 39 11.20 -0.49 -11.81
CA ASP A 39 11.48 -0.43 -13.24
C ASP A 39 10.22 -0.12 -14.09
N GLU A 40 10.45 0.14 -15.39
CA GLU A 40 9.40 0.43 -16.36
C GLU A 40 8.41 -0.74 -16.51
N THR A 41 8.86 -1.97 -16.35
CA THR A 41 8.03 -3.18 -16.46
C THR A 41 6.90 -3.15 -15.41
N ILE A 42 7.23 -2.79 -14.18
CA ILE A 42 6.25 -2.65 -13.09
C ILE A 42 5.28 -1.50 -13.40
N LEU A 43 5.80 -0.36 -13.88
CA LEU A 43 4.95 0.77 -14.26
C LEU A 43 3.93 0.38 -15.34
N GLU A 44 4.37 -0.32 -16.39
CA GLU A 44 3.49 -0.80 -17.46
C GLU A 44 2.39 -1.74 -16.94
N GLN A 45 2.73 -2.64 -16.01
CA GLN A 45 1.75 -3.53 -15.38
C GLN A 45 0.70 -2.75 -14.57
N ILE A 46 1.11 -1.74 -13.82
CA ILE A 46 0.20 -0.87 -13.07
C ILE A 46 -0.69 -0.06 -14.02
N LEU A 47 -0.10 0.53 -15.07
CA LEU A 47 -0.84 1.32 -16.07
C LEU A 47 -1.86 0.48 -16.82
N SER A 48 -1.53 -0.77 -17.17
CA SER A 48 -2.41 -1.69 -17.91
C SER A 48 -3.55 -2.26 -17.05
N PHE A 49 -3.49 -2.14 -15.73
CA PHE A 49 -4.55 -2.59 -14.84
C PHE A 49 -5.85 -1.81 -15.08
N SER A 50 -6.94 -2.54 -15.36
CA SER A 50 -8.25 -1.98 -15.73
C SER A 50 -9.32 -2.11 -14.64
N GLY A 51 -8.97 -2.65 -13.45
CA GLY A 51 -9.87 -2.73 -12.30
C GLY A 51 -10.08 -1.37 -11.62
N ASN A 52 -11.08 -1.28 -10.76
CA ASN A 52 -11.38 -0.03 -10.05
C ASN A 52 -10.38 0.29 -8.92
N ALA A 53 -9.91 -0.73 -8.20
CA ALA A 53 -8.91 -0.58 -7.15
C ALA A 53 -7.93 -1.75 -7.20
N GLY A 54 -6.65 -1.47 -7.23
CA GLY A 54 -5.59 -2.47 -7.28
C GLY A 54 -4.36 -2.09 -6.49
N LEU A 55 -3.70 -3.09 -5.90
CA LEU A 55 -2.44 -2.97 -5.19
C LEU A 55 -1.36 -3.72 -5.96
N ALA A 56 -0.19 -3.12 -6.12
CA ALA A 56 0.98 -3.79 -6.71
C ALA A 56 1.53 -4.82 -5.73
N ILE A 57 1.53 -6.09 -6.15
CA ILE A 57 1.85 -7.24 -5.28
C ILE A 57 2.99 -8.07 -5.86
N ASP A 58 4.06 -8.22 -5.08
CA ASP A 58 5.12 -9.17 -5.35
C ASP A 58 4.78 -10.54 -4.73
N TYR A 59 4.55 -11.52 -5.60
CA TYR A 59 4.27 -12.91 -5.19
C TYR A 59 5.54 -13.72 -4.86
N ASN A 60 6.70 -13.20 -5.23
CA ASN A 60 7.99 -13.83 -4.98
C ASN A 60 8.74 -13.21 -3.79
N TRP A 61 8.09 -12.36 -3.06
CA TRP A 61 8.61 -11.51 -1.99
C TRP A 61 9.52 -12.23 -0.99
N GLU A 62 9.21 -13.46 -0.57
CA GLU A 62 10.02 -14.21 0.40
C GLU A 62 11.49 -14.36 -0.03
N LYS A 63 11.74 -14.39 -1.34
CA LYS A 63 13.11 -14.49 -1.89
C LYS A 63 13.94 -13.24 -1.62
N ASN A 64 13.30 -12.08 -1.56
CA ASN A 64 13.95 -10.79 -1.31
C ASN A 64 14.47 -10.70 0.13
N TYR A 65 13.95 -11.56 1.01
CA TYR A 65 14.24 -11.56 2.45
C TYR A 65 14.96 -12.82 2.94
N SER A 66 15.49 -13.65 2.04
CA SER A 66 16.12 -14.93 2.38
C SER A 66 17.28 -14.81 3.38
N GLU A 67 17.95 -13.65 3.44
CA GLU A 67 19.07 -13.36 4.36
C GLU A 67 18.67 -12.44 5.53
N LYS A 68 17.41 -12.01 5.62
CA LYS A 68 16.93 -11.11 6.67
C LYS A 68 16.48 -11.88 7.92
N SER A 69 16.47 -11.21 9.06
CA SER A 69 15.99 -11.80 10.31
C SER A 69 14.47 -12.04 10.27
N LYS A 70 14.00 -12.99 11.10
CA LYS A 70 12.55 -13.25 11.25
C LYS A 70 11.79 -12.03 11.76
N GLU A 71 12.43 -11.20 12.59
CA GLU A 71 11.85 -9.96 13.12
C GLU A 71 11.63 -8.94 12.00
N PHE A 72 12.56 -8.83 11.06
CA PHE A 72 12.41 -7.98 9.89
C PHE A 72 11.27 -8.49 9.00
N LEU A 73 11.24 -9.79 8.72
CA LEU A 73 10.17 -10.40 7.93
C LEU A 73 8.78 -10.14 8.53
N GLY A 74 8.68 -10.13 9.87
CA GLY A 74 7.42 -9.88 10.57
C GLY A 74 6.78 -8.54 10.24
N LYS A 75 7.59 -7.54 9.88
CA LYS A 75 7.15 -6.17 9.58
C LYS A 75 6.82 -5.90 8.10
N VAL A 76 7.03 -6.88 7.22
CA VAL A 76 6.68 -6.76 5.81
C VAL A 76 5.16 -6.64 5.67
N SER A 77 4.70 -5.69 4.87
CA SER A 77 3.28 -5.50 4.56
C SER A 77 2.81 -6.56 3.56
N VAL A 78 2.01 -7.51 4.01
CA VAL A 78 1.57 -8.65 3.22
C VAL A 78 0.06 -8.63 3.04
N VAL A 79 -0.39 -8.99 1.85
CA VAL A 79 -1.81 -9.21 1.53
C VAL A 79 -2.15 -10.69 1.57
N THR A 80 -3.39 -10.98 1.97
CA THR A 80 -4.02 -12.28 1.78
C THR A 80 -4.93 -12.20 0.56
N ILE A 81 -4.76 -13.13 -0.39
CA ILE A 81 -5.52 -13.17 -1.63
C ILE A 81 -6.39 -14.44 -1.62
N GLU A 82 -7.70 -14.24 -1.78
CA GLU A 82 -8.71 -15.29 -1.84
C GLU A 82 -9.68 -14.99 -2.99
N ASN A 83 -10.00 -15.99 -3.81
CA ASN A 83 -10.90 -15.84 -4.97
C ASN A 83 -10.51 -14.64 -5.87
N ASP A 84 -9.23 -14.51 -6.19
CA ASP A 84 -8.66 -13.44 -7.02
C ASP A 84 -8.83 -12.01 -6.48
N SER A 85 -9.19 -11.86 -5.21
CA SER A 85 -9.34 -10.57 -4.55
C SER A 85 -8.52 -10.51 -3.27
N ILE A 86 -8.10 -9.32 -2.87
CA ILE A 86 -7.43 -9.09 -1.59
C ILE A 86 -8.49 -9.12 -0.50
N SER A 87 -8.34 -10.04 0.46
CA SER A 87 -9.25 -10.22 1.59
C SER A 87 -8.74 -9.55 2.88
N ASN A 88 -7.44 -9.31 2.99
CA ASN A 88 -6.81 -8.65 4.13
C ASN A 88 -5.42 -8.12 3.76
N ILE A 89 -4.94 -7.11 4.48
CA ILE A 89 -3.57 -6.59 4.41
C ILE A 89 -3.08 -6.26 5.82
N GLY A 90 -1.80 -6.53 6.10
CA GLY A 90 -1.19 -6.23 7.38
C GLY A 90 0.25 -6.72 7.48
N TYR A 91 0.87 -6.56 8.63
CA TYR A 91 2.20 -7.10 8.88
C TYR A 91 2.19 -8.62 8.87
N TYR A 92 3.18 -9.23 8.23
CA TYR A 92 3.29 -10.69 8.06
C TYR A 92 3.15 -11.47 9.37
N GLU A 93 3.67 -10.94 10.48
CA GLU A 93 3.55 -11.57 11.81
C GLU A 93 2.10 -11.62 12.33
N ASN A 94 1.23 -10.72 11.87
CA ASN A 94 -0.17 -10.60 12.29
C ASN A 94 -1.14 -11.29 11.31
N ILE A 95 -0.67 -11.69 10.13
CA ILE A 95 -1.52 -12.34 9.13
C ILE A 95 -1.85 -13.78 9.57
N VAL A 96 -3.14 -14.06 9.64
CA VAL A 96 -3.64 -15.44 9.86
C VAL A 96 -3.43 -16.24 8.57
N LYS A 97 -2.53 -17.22 8.63
CA LYS A 97 -2.22 -18.09 7.49
C LYS A 97 -3.34 -19.12 7.30
N ASN A 98 -4.04 -19.00 6.18
CA ASN A 98 -4.97 -20.01 5.71
C ASN A 98 -4.25 -20.85 4.62
N PRO A 99 -4.29 -22.19 4.68
CA PRO A 99 -3.62 -23.05 3.69
C PRO A 99 -4.08 -22.80 2.24
N ASP A 100 -5.29 -22.31 2.05
CA ASP A 100 -5.89 -22.08 0.74
C ASP A 100 -5.69 -20.62 0.24
N SER A 101 -5.11 -19.75 1.05
CA SER A 101 -4.84 -18.36 0.65
C SER A 101 -3.44 -18.19 0.05
N ILE A 102 -3.33 -17.27 -0.89
CA ILE A 102 -2.06 -16.84 -1.45
C ILE A 102 -1.62 -15.58 -0.69
N LEU A 103 -0.35 -15.53 -0.32
CA LEU A 103 0.26 -14.36 0.27
C LEU A 103 1.14 -13.64 -0.77
N GLY A 104 1.19 -12.31 -0.71
CA GLY A 104 2.08 -11.50 -1.51
C GLY A 104 2.41 -10.20 -0.78
N GLU A 105 3.56 -9.61 -1.09
CA GLU A 105 3.99 -8.34 -0.50
C GLU A 105 3.35 -7.17 -1.23
N PHE A 106 2.76 -6.25 -0.49
CA PHE A 106 2.34 -4.95 -1.00
C PHE A 106 3.54 -4.01 -1.05
N ILE A 107 3.94 -3.60 -2.24
CA ILE A 107 5.13 -2.78 -2.45
C ILE A 107 4.90 -1.26 -2.33
N GLY A 108 3.83 -0.84 -1.66
CA GLY A 108 3.56 0.59 -1.45
C GLY A 108 2.97 1.32 -2.66
N ILE A 109 2.50 0.62 -3.71
CA ILE A 109 1.90 1.24 -4.90
C ILE A 109 0.46 0.78 -5.08
N MET A 110 -0.46 1.74 -5.20
CA MET A 110 -1.89 1.52 -5.37
C MET A 110 -2.42 2.28 -6.58
N LYS A 111 -3.29 1.66 -7.38
CA LYS A 111 -4.05 2.32 -8.46
C LYS A 111 -5.54 2.33 -8.12
N LEU A 112 -6.14 3.50 -8.20
CA LEU A 112 -7.57 3.70 -8.02
C LEU A 112 -8.19 4.36 -9.25
N SER A 113 -9.35 3.86 -9.69
CA SER A 113 -10.19 4.62 -10.62
C SER A 113 -10.79 5.84 -9.93
N ALA A 114 -11.27 6.81 -10.69
CA ALA A 114 -11.97 7.98 -10.16
C ALA A 114 -13.09 7.59 -9.17
N LEU A 115 -13.82 6.52 -9.47
CA LEU A 115 -14.85 5.99 -8.56
C LEU A 115 -14.26 5.55 -7.23
N SER A 116 -13.22 4.73 -7.25
CA SER A 116 -12.61 4.20 -6.01
C SER A 116 -11.83 5.27 -5.24
N ALA A 117 -11.20 6.22 -5.93
CA ALA A 117 -10.57 7.37 -5.30
C ALA A 117 -11.58 8.22 -4.53
N ASN A 118 -12.73 8.53 -5.16
CA ASN A 118 -13.82 9.23 -4.48
C ASN A 118 -14.39 8.45 -3.29
N GLN A 119 -14.54 7.11 -3.40
CA GLN A 119 -14.96 6.26 -2.29
C GLN A 119 -13.97 6.27 -1.14
N PHE A 120 -12.67 6.22 -1.43
CA PHE A 120 -11.60 6.31 -0.46
C PHE A 120 -11.68 7.63 0.33
N VAL A 121 -11.74 8.77 -0.37
CA VAL A 121 -11.85 10.10 0.24
C VAL A 121 -13.13 10.25 1.07
N ALA A 122 -14.28 9.80 0.52
CA ALA A 122 -15.56 9.89 1.22
C ALA A 122 -15.56 9.05 2.51
N LYS A 123 -15.01 7.82 2.47
CA LYS A 123 -14.93 6.95 3.64
C LYS A 123 -13.99 7.53 4.70
N TYR A 124 -12.82 8.03 4.32
CA TYR A 124 -11.93 8.71 5.27
C TYR A 124 -12.63 9.90 5.96
N ASN A 125 -13.30 10.74 5.19
CA ASN A 125 -14.00 11.91 5.74
C ASN A 125 -15.17 11.51 6.68
N GLU A 126 -15.85 10.41 6.41
CA GLU A 126 -16.85 9.82 7.30
C GLU A 126 -16.21 9.36 8.62
N LEU A 127 -15.13 8.58 8.54
CA LEU A 127 -14.40 8.07 9.70
C LEU A 127 -13.80 9.18 10.54
N LYS A 128 -13.19 10.18 9.91
CA LYS A 128 -12.62 11.34 10.62
C LYS A 128 -13.67 12.08 11.48
N LYS A 129 -14.94 12.02 11.10
CA LYS A 129 -16.04 12.68 11.85
C LYS A 129 -16.67 11.80 12.92
N ASN A 130 -16.72 10.48 12.68
CA ASN A 130 -17.61 9.59 13.42
C ASN A 130 -16.90 8.45 14.14
N HIS A 131 -15.60 8.20 13.82
CA HIS A 131 -14.87 7.08 14.39
C HIS A 131 -14.06 7.53 15.62
N ASP A 132 -14.26 6.84 16.72
CA ASP A 132 -13.51 7.01 17.95
C ASP A 132 -12.74 5.74 18.31
N GLY A 133 -11.54 5.90 18.88
CA GLY A 133 -10.71 4.81 19.36
C GLY A 133 -9.85 4.17 18.28
N LYS A 134 -9.51 2.90 18.49
CA LYS A 134 -8.59 2.14 17.63
C LYS A 134 -9.16 1.99 16.21
N PHE A 135 -8.31 2.25 15.20
CA PHE A 135 -8.64 2.11 13.79
C PHE A 135 -7.75 1.01 13.20
N HIS A 136 -8.30 -0.18 12.98
CA HIS A 136 -7.57 -1.39 12.60
C HIS A 136 -6.34 -1.62 13.50
N ASP A 137 -5.13 -1.53 12.97
CA ASP A 137 -3.89 -1.72 13.73
C ASP A 137 -3.39 -0.43 14.39
N SER A 138 -3.88 0.73 13.93
CA SER A 138 -3.50 2.04 14.46
C SER A 138 -4.30 2.46 15.70
N PRO A 139 -3.74 3.30 16.57
CA PRO A 139 -4.41 3.73 17.81
C PRO A 139 -5.65 4.60 17.56
N SER A 140 -5.73 5.25 16.41
CA SER A 140 -6.91 6.03 15.98
C SER A 140 -6.83 6.32 14.49
N ILE A 141 -7.94 6.81 13.89
CA ILE A 141 -7.96 7.27 12.49
C ILE A 141 -6.92 8.37 12.20
N LYS A 142 -6.60 9.19 13.20
CA LYS A 142 -5.59 10.24 13.11
C LYS A 142 -4.20 9.68 12.81
N PHE A 143 -3.87 8.55 13.42
CA PHE A 143 -2.60 7.83 13.24
C PHE A 143 -2.75 6.60 12.33
N GLY A 144 -3.79 6.58 11.51
CA GLY A 144 -4.03 5.52 10.53
C GLY A 144 -2.98 5.53 9.42
N ILE A 145 -2.65 4.36 8.93
CA ILE A 145 -1.78 4.15 7.78
C ILE A 145 -2.60 3.67 6.56
N ILE A 146 -1.98 3.64 5.41
CA ILE A 146 -2.67 3.28 4.15
C ILE A 146 -3.28 1.88 4.22
N THR A 147 -2.58 0.92 4.84
CA THR A 147 -3.07 -0.47 4.96
C THR A 147 -4.31 -0.58 5.84
N ASP A 148 -4.46 0.26 6.88
CA ASP A 148 -5.68 0.33 7.68
C ASP A 148 -6.87 0.76 6.82
N MET A 149 -6.68 1.80 6.00
CA MET A 149 -7.74 2.28 5.12
C MET A 149 -8.11 1.27 4.04
N ILE A 150 -7.13 0.52 3.51
CA ILE A 150 -7.38 -0.59 2.58
C ILE A 150 -8.25 -1.66 3.25
N ASN A 151 -7.95 -2.07 4.49
CA ASN A 151 -8.78 -3.00 5.25
C ASN A 151 -10.18 -2.47 5.50
N GLU A 152 -10.32 -1.18 5.78
CA GLU A 152 -11.62 -0.54 5.94
C GLU A 152 -12.45 -0.62 4.66
N LEU A 153 -11.85 -0.36 3.50
CA LEU A 153 -12.52 -0.49 2.20
C LEU A 153 -12.97 -1.93 1.95
N ILE A 154 -12.11 -2.92 2.23
CA ILE A 154 -12.44 -4.36 2.12
C ILE A 154 -13.62 -4.71 3.03
N HIS A 155 -13.64 -4.26 4.28
CA HIS A 155 -14.75 -4.48 5.22
C HIS A 155 -16.06 -3.84 4.71
N ASN A 156 -15.97 -2.72 3.99
CA ASN A 156 -17.10 -2.07 3.34
C ASN A 156 -17.47 -2.68 1.98
N LYS A 157 -16.93 -3.87 1.65
CA LYS A 157 -17.24 -4.63 0.43
C LYS A 157 -16.76 -3.96 -0.87
N ILE A 158 -15.81 -3.06 -0.78
CA ILE A 158 -15.11 -2.53 -1.95
C ILE A 158 -14.08 -3.57 -2.37
N GLN A 159 -14.22 -4.05 -3.59
CA GLN A 159 -13.31 -5.06 -4.13
C GLN A 159 -11.96 -4.42 -4.46
N ILE A 160 -10.90 -4.98 -3.90
CA ILE A 160 -9.51 -4.61 -4.19
C ILE A 160 -8.80 -5.81 -4.81
N LEU A 161 -8.19 -5.60 -5.97
CA LEU A 161 -7.56 -6.65 -6.75
C LEU A 161 -6.04 -6.60 -6.63
N PRO A 162 -5.35 -7.74 -6.66
CA PRO A 162 -3.91 -7.75 -6.76
C PRO A 162 -3.48 -7.40 -8.20
N ILE A 163 -2.61 -6.41 -8.35
CA ILE A 163 -1.84 -6.19 -9.58
C ILE A 163 -0.56 -7.00 -9.41
N LYS A 164 -0.51 -8.17 -10.05
CA LYS A 164 0.67 -9.01 -9.98
C LYS A 164 1.81 -8.32 -10.72
N ILE A 165 2.88 -8.03 -10.00
CA ILE A 165 4.07 -7.43 -10.58
C ILE A 165 5.17 -8.48 -10.84
N SER A 166 5.98 -8.17 -11.83
CA SER A 166 7.24 -8.85 -12.13
C SER A 166 8.19 -7.81 -12.70
N GLY A 167 9.35 -7.66 -12.10
CA GLY A 167 10.32 -6.62 -12.44
C GLY A 167 11.24 -6.38 -11.26
N VAL A 168 12.01 -5.32 -11.35
CA VAL A 168 12.96 -4.93 -10.30
C VAL A 168 12.38 -3.78 -9.49
N TRP A 169 12.38 -3.93 -8.18
CA TRP A 169 11.97 -2.90 -7.25
C TRP A 169 12.74 -3.00 -5.93
N CYS A 170 12.82 -1.92 -5.19
CA CYS A 170 13.32 -1.90 -3.81
C CYS A 170 12.78 -0.70 -3.05
N GLU A 171 12.79 -0.78 -1.72
CA GLU A 171 12.61 0.34 -0.79
C GLU A 171 13.98 0.89 -0.38
N ILE A 172 14.04 2.19 -0.12
CA ILE A 172 15.26 2.89 0.33
C ILE A 172 15.01 3.54 1.66
N ASP A 173 15.21 2.80 2.74
CA ASP A 173 15.12 3.27 4.13
C ASP A 173 16.47 3.69 4.69
N THR A 174 17.56 3.12 4.18
CA THR A 174 18.90 3.30 4.70
C THR A 174 19.91 3.63 3.58
N HIS A 175 21.07 4.15 3.97
CA HIS A 175 22.18 4.32 3.03
C HIS A 175 22.60 3.01 2.36
N GLN A 176 22.48 1.86 3.04
CA GLN A 176 22.80 0.58 2.46
C GLN A 176 21.80 0.19 1.36
N ASP A 177 20.51 0.51 1.56
CA ASP A 177 19.48 0.25 0.55
C ASP A 177 19.73 1.10 -0.70
N LEU A 178 20.14 2.36 -0.52
CA LEU A 178 20.54 3.22 -1.63
C LEU A 178 21.72 2.65 -2.44
N GLU A 179 22.74 2.11 -1.77
CA GLU A 179 23.87 1.47 -2.47
C GLU A 179 23.46 0.17 -3.17
N ASN A 180 22.51 -0.57 -2.60
CA ASN A 180 21.92 -1.75 -3.24
C ASN A 180 21.08 -1.37 -4.45
N ALA A 181 20.25 -0.32 -4.32
CA ALA A 181 19.44 0.20 -5.42
C ALA A 181 20.29 0.64 -6.62
N LYS A 182 21.41 1.32 -6.38
CA LYS A 182 22.36 1.69 -7.46
C LYS A 182 22.83 0.47 -8.26
N LYS A 183 23.14 -0.64 -7.59
CA LYS A 183 23.55 -1.88 -8.27
C LYS A 183 22.42 -2.54 -9.06
N LEU A 184 21.18 -2.40 -8.57
CA LEU A 184 20.02 -2.99 -9.21
C LEU A 184 19.57 -2.24 -10.47
N PHE A 185 19.74 -0.91 -10.49
CA PHE A 185 19.18 -0.05 -11.53
C PHE A 185 20.20 0.65 -12.43
N LEU A 186 21.50 0.68 -12.06
CA LEU A 186 22.53 1.42 -12.81
C LEU A 186 23.63 0.53 -13.39
N ASP A 187 23.75 -0.74 -12.97
CA ASP A 187 24.65 -1.76 -13.52
C ASP A 187 23.92 -2.63 -14.56
#